data_ae4ede4a9830ce6fc3cfcaf758d4ae08
#
_entry.id   ae4ede4a9830ce6fc3cfcaf758d4ae08
#
_cell.length_a   1.000
_cell.length_b   1.000
_cell.length_c   1.000
_cell.angle_alpha   90.00
_cell.angle_beta   90.00
_cell.angle_gamma   90.00
#
_symmetry.space_group_name_H-M   'P 1'
#
loop_
_entity.id
_entity.type
_entity.pdbx_description
1 polymer ?
#
loop_
_entity_poly.entity_id
_entity_poly.type
_entity_poly.pdbx_seq_one_letter_code
_entity_poly.pdbx_strand_id
1 'polypeptide(L)'
;MQAYQREFIAFAIEQGVLKFGEFTLKSGRVSPYFFNAGLFRTGSALARLGRFYAQAIADSGIQADVLFGPAYKGISLAASTAVALADHYDRDMPFAFNRKEAKDHGEGGNIVGADLNGKVLIIDDVITAGTAIGEVMQLIDAAGAQAAGVVIALDRQERGQADGEIKSQSAIQEVEARYGMPVISIVTLDQVLEYLETQASDEHKPYAPAIRDYRARYGVVSA
;
A
#
# COMPACT_ATOMS: atom_id res chain seq x y z
N MET A 1 -12.73 12.35 5.40
CA MET A 1 -11.29 12.02 5.62
C MET A 1 -10.90 12.23 7.06
N GLN A 2 -10.20 11.28 7.69
CA GLN A 2 -9.71 11.36 9.09
C GLN A 2 -8.48 12.27 9.21
N ALA A 3 -8.13 12.69 10.44
CA ALA A 3 -7.00 13.61 10.68
C ALA A 3 -5.66 13.02 10.20
N TYR A 4 -5.36 11.76 10.56
CA TYR A 4 -4.10 11.11 10.18
C TYR A 4 -3.96 10.93 8.66
N GLN A 5 -5.06 10.77 7.94
CA GLN A 5 -5.06 10.66 6.47
C GLN A 5 -4.65 11.97 5.82
N ARG A 6 -5.15 13.11 6.35
CA ARG A 6 -4.72 14.45 5.92
C ARG A 6 -3.23 14.68 6.19
N GLU A 7 -2.80 14.29 7.39
CA GLU A 7 -1.38 14.38 7.78
C GLU A 7 -0.49 13.50 6.90
N PHE A 8 -0.95 12.31 6.51
CA PHE A 8 -0.22 11.45 5.59
C PHE A 8 -0.07 12.07 4.21
N ILE A 9 -1.14 12.67 3.65
CA ILE A 9 -1.08 13.33 2.35
C ILE A 9 -0.09 14.49 2.39
N ALA A 10 -0.21 15.37 3.40
CA ALA A 10 0.73 16.49 3.59
C ALA A 10 2.18 16.01 3.70
N PHE A 11 2.41 14.97 4.50
CA PHE A 11 3.72 14.36 4.67
C PHE A 11 4.27 13.73 3.38
N ALA A 12 3.45 13.03 2.61
CA ALA A 12 3.87 12.45 1.34
C ALA A 12 4.25 13.52 0.31
N ILE A 13 3.57 14.67 0.31
CA ILE A 13 3.92 15.83 -0.51
C ILE A 13 5.25 16.43 -0.03
N GLU A 14 5.40 16.70 1.27
CA GLU A 14 6.63 17.25 1.88
C GLU A 14 7.86 16.40 1.56
N GLN A 15 7.73 15.06 1.62
CA GLN A 15 8.82 14.13 1.31
C GLN A 15 9.06 13.93 -0.20
N GLY A 16 8.25 14.55 -1.05
CA GLY A 16 8.30 14.37 -2.51
C GLY A 16 7.89 12.96 -2.96
N VAL A 17 7.23 12.20 -2.10
CA VAL A 17 6.66 10.87 -2.37
C VAL A 17 5.44 10.99 -3.26
N LEU A 18 4.56 11.94 -2.95
CA LEU A 18 3.40 12.31 -3.77
C LEU A 18 3.72 13.62 -4.49
N LYS A 19 3.70 13.58 -5.81
CA LYS A 19 3.98 14.72 -6.69
C LYS A 19 2.83 14.93 -7.66
N PHE A 20 2.62 16.17 -8.05
CA PHE A 20 1.63 16.57 -9.04
C PHE A 20 2.33 17.14 -10.27
N GLY A 21 1.75 16.89 -11.45
CA GLY A 21 2.32 17.29 -12.74
C GLY A 21 1.91 16.32 -13.84
N GLU A 22 2.70 16.18 -14.87
CA GLU A 22 2.45 15.27 -15.98
C GLU A 22 3.48 14.13 -15.96
N PHE A 23 3.01 12.89 -15.74
CA PHE A 23 3.86 11.71 -15.62
C PHE A 23 3.39 10.61 -16.55
N THR A 24 4.28 10.20 -17.47
CA THR A 24 4.01 9.03 -18.33
C THR A 24 4.28 7.74 -17.57
N LEU A 25 3.24 6.94 -17.35
CA LEU A 25 3.32 5.65 -16.69
C LEU A 25 3.85 4.58 -17.65
N LYS A 26 4.30 3.43 -17.12
CA LYS A 26 4.75 2.28 -17.93
C LYS A 26 3.68 1.75 -18.90
N SER A 27 2.41 1.96 -18.58
CA SER A 27 1.26 1.62 -19.44
C SER A 27 1.05 2.58 -20.61
N GLY A 28 1.84 3.66 -20.72
CA GLY A 28 1.64 4.75 -21.69
C GLY A 28 0.61 5.79 -21.24
N ARG A 29 -0.10 5.59 -20.13
CA ARG A 29 -1.00 6.61 -19.56
C ARG A 29 -0.23 7.82 -19.09
N VAL A 30 -0.79 8.99 -19.32
CA VAL A 30 -0.32 10.24 -18.70
C VAL A 30 -1.13 10.46 -17.42
N SER A 31 -0.44 10.45 -16.26
CA SER A 31 -1.03 10.64 -14.95
C SER A 31 -0.73 12.05 -14.44
N PRO A 32 -1.70 12.75 -13.82
CA PRO A 32 -1.50 14.08 -13.23
C PRO A 32 -0.80 14.01 -11.86
N TYR A 33 -0.48 12.84 -11.38
CA TYR A 33 0.24 12.63 -10.13
C TYR A 33 1.17 11.41 -10.22
N PHE A 34 2.14 11.38 -9.32
CA PHE A 34 3.05 10.24 -9.17
C PHE A 34 3.29 9.97 -7.69
N PHE A 35 3.22 8.70 -7.30
CA PHE A 35 3.49 8.24 -5.94
C PHE A 35 4.66 7.26 -5.94
N ASN A 36 5.68 7.57 -5.13
CA ASN A 36 6.85 6.71 -4.98
C ASN A 36 7.27 6.59 -3.51
N ALA A 37 6.80 5.54 -2.85
CA ALA A 37 7.11 5.26 -1.44
C ALA A 37 8.61 5.02 -1.17
N GLY A 38 9.41 4.70 -2.19
CA GLY A 38 10.86 4.58 -2.06
C GLY A 38 11.58 5.88 -1.67
N LEU A 39 10.88 7.03 -1.69
CA LEU A 39 11.41 8.31 -1.25
C LEU A 39 11.24 8.56 0.27
N PHE A 40 10.54 7.71 1.00
CA PHE A 40 10.63 7.66 2.46
C PHE A 40 11.95 7.02 2.89
N ARG A 41 13.04 7.75 2.80
CA ARG A 41 14.42 7.24 2.85
C ARG A 41 15.24 7.67 4.07
N THR A 42 14.58 8.24 5.07
CA THR A 42 15.23 8.58 6.35
C THR A 42 14.57 7.83 7.49
N GLY A 43 15.29 7.65 8.60
CA GLY A 43 14.75 6.98 9.78
C GLY A 43 13.49 7.66 10.31
N SER A 44 13.47 8.99 10.36
CA SER A 44 12.30 9.75 10.81
C SER A 44 11.11 9.61 9.86
N ALA A 45 11.35 9.64 8.55
CA ALA A 45 10.30 9.44 7.55
C ALA A 45 9.73 8.02 7.63
N LEU A 46 10.58 7.01 7.79
CA LEU A 46 10.15 5.63 7.91
C LEU A 46 9.38 5.36 9.21
N ALA A 47 9.84 5.93 10.34
CA ALA A 47 9.13 5.84 11.61
C ALA A 47 7.73 6.47 11.53
N ARG A 48 7.61 7.64 10.89
CA ARG A 48 6.32 8.31 10.69
C ARG A 48 5.41 7.51 9.75
N LEU A 49 5.95 6.95 8.68
CA LEU A 49 5.22 6.06 7.77
C LEU A 49 4.67 4.83 8.50
N GLY A 50 5.50 4.17 9.32
CA GLY A 50 5.07 3.03 10.14
C GLY A 50 3.89 3.36 11.05
N ARG A 51 3.84 4.56 11.64
CA ARG A 51 2.69 5.01 12.45
C ARG A 51 1.42 5.17 11.61
N PHE A 52 1.51 5.68 10.38
CA PHE A 52 0.34 5.79 9.51
C PHE A 52 -0.22 4.42 9.11
N TYR A 53 0.66 3.46 8.82
CA TYR A 53 0.23 2.09 8.59
C TYR A 53 -0.40 1.46 9.84
N ALA A 54 0.23 1.63 11.00
CA ALA A 54 -0.29 1.12 12.27
C ALA A 54 -1.68 1.68 12.59
N GLN A 55 -1.90 2.98 12.34
CA GLN A 55 -3.22 3.62 12.50
C GLN A 55 -4.25 3.01 11.55
N ALA A 56 -3.92 2.87 10.27
CA ALA A 56 -4.83 2.27 9.29
C ALA A 56 -5.20 0.83 9.66
N ILE A 57 -4.24 0.03 10.13
CA ILE A 57 -4.47 -1.32 10.62
C ILE A 57 -5.38 -1.33 11.85
N ALA A 58 -5.13 -0.46 12.83
CA ALA A 58 -5.94 -0.35 14.03
C ALA A 58 -7.39 0.04 13.70
N ASP A 59 -7.58 1.03 12.84
CA ASP A 59 -8.90 1.52 12.44
C ASP A 59 -9.69 0.52 11.60
N SER A 60 -9.01 -0.37 10.85
CA SER A 60 -9.65 -1.36 10.00
C SER A 60 -10.34 -2.49 10.78
N GLY A 61 -9.92 -2.73 12.01
CA GLY A 61 -10.37 -3.86 12.81
C GLY A 61 -9.88 -5.23 12.33
N ILE A 62 -9.02 -5.29 11.32
CA ILE A 62 -8.46 -6.56 10.82
C ILE A 62 -7.63 -7.23 11.92
N GLN A 63 -7.97 -8.47 12.20
CA GLN A 63 -7.23 -9.32 13.13
C GLN A 63 -6.19 -10.12 12.35
N ALA A 64 -4.95 -9.99 12.75
CA ALA A 64 -3.82 -10.72 12.16
C ALA A 64 -2.84 -11.15 13.24
N ASP A 65 -2.17 -12.27 12.99
CA ASP A 65 -1.18 -12.87 13.89
C ASP A 65 0.25 -12.54 13.43
N VAL A 66 0.47 -12.27 12.14
CA VAL A 66 1.77 -11.96 11.55
C VAL A 66 1.62 -10.87 10.50
N LEU A 67 2.56 -9.92 10.47
CA LEU A 67 2.69 -8.92 9.41
C LEU A 67 3.72 -9.38 8.39
N PHE A 68 3.36 -9.43 7.11
CA PHE A 68 4.24 -9.90 6.05
C PHE A 68 4.52 -8.80 5.02
N GLY A 69 5.81 -8.47 4.86
CA GLY A 69 6.26 -7.48 3.87
C GLY A 69 7.03 -8.13 2.71
N PRO A 70 6.45 -8.21 1.50
CA PRO A 70 7.15 -8.80 0.35
C PRO A 70 8.39 -7.98 -0.05
N ALA A 71 9.49 -8.71 -0.34
CA ALA A 71 10.75 -8.08 -0.76
C ALA A 71 10.56 -7.30 -2.07
N TYR A 72 11.12 -6.07 -2.20
CA TYR A 72 12.05 -5.50 -1.21
C TYR A 72 11.43 -4.37 -0.37
N LYS A 73 10.50 -3.58 -0.91
CA LYS A 73 9.90 -2.42 -0.22
C LYS A 73 9.13 -2.84 1.03
N GLY A 74 8.41 -3.95 0.95
CA GLY A 74 7.64 -4.49 2.06
C GLY A 74 8.46 -4.78 3.31
N ILE A 75 9.76 -5.06 3.16
CA ILE A 75 10.65 -5.35 4.31
C ILE A 75 10.68 -4.17 5.29
N SER A 76 11.01 -2.98 4.79
CA SER A 76 11.06 -1.79 5.64
C SER A 76 9.68 -1.37 6.14
N LEU A 77 8.65 -1.55 5.33
CA LEU A 77 7.26 -1.27 5.71
C LEU A 77 6.80 -2.16 6.86
N ALA A 78 7.01 -3.48 6.76
CA ALA A 78 6.64 -4.42 7.81
C ALA A 78 7.41 -4.14 9.12
N ALA A 79 8.72 -3.94 9.04
CA ALA A 79 9.54 -3.67 10.21
C ALA A 79 9.12 -2.38 10.92
N SER A 80 8.99 -1.27 10.19
CA SER A 80 8.61 0.02 10.79
C SER A 80 7.18 0.02 11.35
N THR A 81 6.26 -0.71 10.69
CA THR A 81 4.87 -0.84 11.15
C THR A 81 4.78 -1.71 12.39
N ALA A 82 5.53 -2.83 12.46
CA ALA A 82 5.58 -3.68 13.66
C ALA A 82 6.10 -2.89 14.88
N VAL A 83 7.17 -2.09 14.71
CA VAL A 83 7.67 -1.19 15.76
C VAL A 83 6.59 -0.18 16.17
N ALA A 84 5.91 0.46 15.21
CA ALA A 84 4.86 1.43 15.52
C ALA A 84 3.66 0.80 16.23
N LEU A 85 3.27 -0.44 15.89
CA LEU A 85 2.20 -1.18 16.58
C LEU A 85 2.58 -1.48 18.03
N ALA A 86 3.83 -1.89 18.30
CA ALA A 86 4.32 -2.12 19.64
C ALA A 86 4.37 -0.81 20.46
N ASP A 87 4.96 0.26 19.91
CA ASP A 87 5.18 1.51 20.63
C ASP A 87 3.91 2.33 20.89
N HIS A 88 2.92 2.25 20.02
CA HIS A 88 1.75 3.16 20.05
C HIS A 88 0.41 2.47 20.26
N TYR A 89 0.34 1.13 20.10
CA TYR A 89 -0.93 0.37 20.15
C TYR A 89 -0.90 -0.80 21.12
N ASP A 90 0.19 -0.96 21.88
CA ASP A 90 0.40 -2.10 22.80
C ASP A 90 0.17 -3.46 22.08
N ARG A 91 0.60 -3.52 20.82
CA ARG A 91 0.42 -4.68 19.94
C ARG A 91 1.77 -5.17 19.41
N ASP A 92 2.38 -6.11 20.15
CA ASP A 92 3.63 -6.75 19.75
C ASP A 92 3.35 -7.78 18.63
N MET A 93 3.34 -7.30 17.38
CA MET A 93 3.02 -8.12 16.21
C MET A 93 4.29 -8.70 15.60
N PRO A 94 4.40 -10.03 15.51
CA PRO A 94 5.45 -10.69 14.75
C PRO A 94 5.46 -10.22 13.29
N PHE A 95 6.64 -10.08 12.68
CA PHE A 95 6.74 -9.74 11.28
C PHE A 95 7.70 -10.66 10.53
N ALA A 96 7.45 -10.81 9.25
CA ALA A 96 8.24 -11.62 8.33
C ALA A 96 8.33 -10.96 6.95
N PHE A 97 9.30 -11.40 6.17
CA PHE A 97 9.46 -11.04 4.77
C PHE A 97 10.07 -12.20 3.98
N ASN A 98 10.00 -12.17 2.66
CA ASN A 98 10.62 -13.20 1.84
C ASN A 98 11.99 -12.74 1.31
N ARG A 99 12.84 -13.72 0.99
CA ARG A 99 13.99 -13.56 0.09
C ARG A 99 13.53 -13.79 -1.34
N LYS A 100 14.11 -13.09 -2.31
CA LYS A 100 13.88 -13.37 -3.73
C LYS A 100 14.68 -14.55 -4.24
N GLU A 101 15.79 -14.87 -3.58
CA GLU A 101 16.63 -16.00 -3.86
C GLU A 101 16.68 -16.95 -2.67
N ALA A 102 16.36 -18.21 -2.88
CA ALA A 102 16.47 -19.24 -1.85
C ALA A 102 17.94 -19.43 -1.45
N LYS A 103 18.23 -19.56 -0.15
CA LYS A 103 19.55 -19.99 0.31
C LYS A 103 19.60 -21.50 0.46
N ASP A 104 20.63 -22.10 -0.13
CA ASP A 104 20.89 -23.55 -0.04
C ASP A 104 21.54 -23.97 1.30
N HIS A 105 21.96 -23.00 2.13
CA HIS A 105 22.71 -23.25 3.37
C HIS A 105 22.23 -22.37 4.53
N GLY A 106 22.24 -22.93 5.74
CA GLY A 106 21.85 -22.27 6.99
C GLY A 106 20.37 -22.47 7.32
N GLU A 107 19.71 -21.44 7.85
CA GLU A 107 18.26 -21.44 8.02
C GLU A 107 17.62 -21.45 6.62
N GLY A 108 17.36 -22.66 6.11
CA GLY A 108 16.79 -22.87 4.79
C GLY A 108 15.41 -22.23 4.64
N GLY A 109 15.03 -21.87 3.38
CA GLY A 109 13.71 -21.33 3.07
C GLY A 109 13.72 -19.91 2.55
N ASN A 110 12.56 -19.47 2.09
CA ASN A 110 12.37 -18.14 1.50
C ASN A 110 11.87 -17.10 2.50
N ILE A 111 11.46 -17.49 3.70
CA ILE A 111 10.90 -16.61 4.74
C ILE A 111 11.97 -16.25 5.76
N VAL A 112 11.99 -15.00 6.19
CA VAL A 112 12.86 -14.44 7.23
C VAL A 112 11.99 -13.73 8.25
N GLY A 113 12.34 -13.88 9.54
CA GLY A 113 11.58 -13.33 10.66
C GLY A 113 10.67 -14.39 11.28
N ALA A 114 9.45 -14.04 11.59
CA ALA A 114 8.49 -14.95 12.20
C ALA A 114 7.98 -16.00 11.22
N ASP A 115 7.60 -17.16 11.73
CA ASP A 115 6.89 -18.17 10.95
C ASP A 115 5.53 -17.63 10.49
N LEU A 116 5.11 -18.00 9.28
CA LEU A 116 3.78 -17.67 8.78
C LEU A 116 2.76 -18.63 9.39
N ASN A 117 2.17 -18.24 10.51
CA ASN A 117 1.15 -19.01 11.23
C ASN A 117 -0.14 -18.18 11.40
N GLY A 118 -1.28 -18.85 11.38
CA GLY A 118 -2.58 -18.22 11.59
C GLY A 118 -2.94 -17.23 10.49
N LYS A 119 -3.31 -16.02 10.85
CA LYS A 119 -3.77 -14.96 9.95
C LYS A 119 -2.65 -14.00 9.61
N VAL A 120 -2.30 -13.90 8.34
CA VAL A 120 -1.22 -13.07 7.82
C VAL A 120 -1.77 -11.80 7.18
N LEU A 121 -1.35 -10.63 7.67
CA LEU A 121 -1.64 -9.34 7.04
C LEU A 121 -0.46 -8.95 6.14
N ILE A 122 -0.72 -8.80 4.85
CA ILE A 122 0.28 -8.39 3.86
C ILE A 122 0.40 -6.86 3.87
N ILE A 123 1.62 -6.33 3.82
CA ILE A 123 1.87 -4.89 3.72
C ILE A 123 2.69 -4.56 2.48
N ASP A 124 2.21 -3.60 1.67
CA ASP A 124 2.92 -3.10 0.50
C ASP A 124 2.67 -1.60 0.31
N ASP A 125 3.33 -0.95 -0.64
CA ASP A 125 3.14 0.48 -0.92
C ASP A 125 1.89 0.75 -1.78
N VAL A 126 1.74 0.07 -2.90
CA VAL A 126 0.61 0.14 -3.83
C VAL A 126 0.40 -1.20 -4.53
N ILE A 127 -0.81 -1.46 -5.00
CA ILE A 127 -1.10 -2.61 -5.86
C ILE A 127 -1.31 -2.08 -7.29
N THR A 128 -0.48 -2.55 -8.24
CA THR A 128 -0.58 -2.15 -9.66
C THR A 128 -1.13 -3.24 -10.56
N ALA A 129 -0.76 -4.50 -10.34
CA ALA A 129 -1.16 -5.62 -11.19
C ALA A 129 -1.48 -6.92 -10.43
N GLY A 130 -1.54 -6.90 -9.10
CA GLY A 130 -1.86 -8.08 -8.28
C GLY A 130 -0.86 -9.25 -8.35
N THR A 131 0.15 -9.19 -9.22
CA THR A 131 1.14 -10.28 -9.40
C THR A 131 1.94 -10.53 -8.12
N ALA A 132 2.41 -9.46 -7.47
CA ALA A 132 3.15 -9.55 -6.21
C ALA A 132 2.29 -10.20 -5.10
N ILE A 133 1.01 -9.88 -5.05
CA ILE A 133 0.07 -10.50 -4.11
C ILE A 133 -0.09 -11.99 -4.41
N GLY A 134 -0.16 -12.38 -5.70
CA GLY A 134 -0.23 -13.79 -6.10
C GLY A 134 0.97 -14.62 -5.63
N GLU A 135 2.18 -14.07 -5.72
CA GLU A 135 3.40 -14.71 -5.21
C GLU A 135 3.36 -14.87 -3.69
N VAL A 136 2.90 -13.84 -2.97
CA VAL A 136 2.75 -13.89 -1.51
C VAL A 136 1.70 -14.92 -1.08
N MET A 137 0.57 -15.00 -1.79
CA MET A 137 -0.47 -15.99 -1.50
C MET A 137 0.07 -17.42 -1.60
N GLN A 138 0.93 -17.71 -2.58
CA GLN A 138 1.58 -19.03 -2.67
C GLN A 138 2.48 -19.34 -1.45
N LEU A 139 3.18 -18.33 -0.91
CA LEU A 139 3.99 -18.51 0.30
C LEU A 139 3.13 -18.75 1.54
N ILE A 140 2.03 -18.02 1.68
CA ILE A 140 1.07 -18.18 2.79
C ILE A 140 0.43 -19.57 2.73
N ASP A 141 -0.04 -19.98 1.56
CA ASP A 141 -0.65 -21.31 1.34
C ASP A 141 0.35 -22.43 1.62
N ALA A 142 1.60 -22.30 1.15
CA ALA A 142 2.66 -23.29 1.40
C ALA A 142 3.00 -23.42 2.90
N ALA A 143 2.83 -22.38 3.67
CA ALA A 143 2.99 -22.37 5.12
C ALA A 143 1.76 -22.91 5.88
N GLY A 144 0.64 -23.17 5.19
CA GLY A 144 -0.63 -23.58 5.81
C GLY A 144 -1.32 -22.46 6.59
N ALA A 145 -0.94 -21.21 6.34
CA ALA A 145 -1.52 -20.01 6.95
C ALA A 145 -2.68 -19.45 6.10
N GLN A 146 -3.33 -18.40 6.60
CA GLN A 146 -4.42 -17.72 5.90
C GLN A 146 -4.11 -16.23 5.74
N ALA A 147 -4.40 -15.66 4.58
CA ALA A 147 -4.31 -14.21 4.39
C ALA A 147 -5.50 -13.51 5.09
N ALA A 148 -5.19 -12.56 5.97
CA ALA A 148 -6.18 -11.73 6.66
C ALA A 148 -6.62 -10.52 5.83
N GLY A 149 -5.76 -10.06 4.94
CA GLY A 149 -5.95 -8.90 4.09
C GLY A 149 -4.64 -8.31 3.62
N VAL A 150 -4.74 -7.18 2.95
CA VAL A 150 -3.59 -6.38 2.51
C VAL A 150 -3.75 -4.95 3.03
N VAL A 151 -2.66 -4.33 3.50
CA VAL A 151 -2.61 -2.90 3.79
C VAL A 151 -1.62 -2.21 2.87
N ILE A 152 -2.03 -1.11 2.24
CA ILE A 152 -1.21 -0.32 1.33
C ILE A 152 -1.21 1.17 1.71
N ALA A 153 -0.27 1.94 1.16
CA ALA A 153 -0.21 3.38 1.43
C ALA A 153 -1.29 4.14 0.66
N LEU A 154 -1.43 3.87 -0.64
CA LEU A 154 -2.33 4.59 -1.52
C LEU A 154 -3.15 3.63 -2.38
N ASP A 155 -4.47 3.66 -2.23
CA ASP A 155 -5.39 3.13 -3.24
C ASP A 155 -5.59 4.18 -4.34
N ARG A 156 -5.05 3.89 -5.52
CA ARG A 156 -5.16 4.76 -6.68
C ARG A 156 -6.55 4.78 -7.30
N GLN A 157 -7.41 3.84 -6.93
CA GLN A 157 -8.78 3.68 -7.45
C GLN A 157 -8.85 3.69 -8.99
N GLU A 158 -7.81 3.18 -9.64
CA GLU A 158 -7.68 3.17 -11.10
C GLU A 158 -8.01 1.81 -11.69
N ARG A 159 -8.78 1.81 -12.77
CA ARG A 159 -9.01 0.61 -13.57
C ARG A 159 -7.70 0.10 -14.17
N GLY A 160 -7.50 -1.19 -14.08
CA GLY A 160 -6.36 -1.86 -14.69
C GLY A 160 -6.31 -1.65 -16.21
N GLN A 161 -5.19 -2.02 -16.80
CA GLN A 161 -5.02 -2.03 -18.27
C GLN A 161 -4.32 -3.32 -18.67
N ALA A 162 -4.82 -3.98 -19.70
CA ALA A 162 -4.20 -5.14 -20.32
C ALA A 162 -4.36 -5.04 -21.83
N ASP A 163 -3.31 -5.36 -22.57
CA ASP A 163 -3.29 -5.38 -24.05
C ASP A 163 -3.81 -4.08 -24.71
N GLY A 164 -3.57 -2.94 -24.05
CA GLY A 164 -4.03 -1.63 -24.51
C GLY A 164 -5.47 -1.28 -24.12
N GLU A 165 -6.25 -2.22 -23.58
CA GLU A 165 -7.63 -2.00 -23.14
C GLU A 165 -7.73 -1.68 -21.65
N ILE A 166 -8.68 -0.80 -21.31
CA ILE A 166 -8.98 -0.44 -19.92
C ILE A 166 -9.96 -1.50 -19.37
N LYS A 167 -9.56 -2.18 -18.30
CA LYS A 167 -10.41 -3.15 -17.59
C LYS A 167 -11.59 -2.49 -16.89
N SER A 168 -12.57 -3.27 -16.47
CA SER A 168 -13.69 -2.79 -15.65
C SER A 168 -13.32 -2.60 -14.19
N GLN A 169 -12.34 -3.34 -13.67
CA GLN A 169 -11.93 -3.39 -12.27
C GLN A 169 -10.55 -2.76 -12.05
N SER A 170 -10.31 -2.30 -10.82
CA SER A 170 -8.96 -1.98 -10.35
C SER A 170 -8.20 -3.26 -9.95
N ALA A 171 -6.87 -3.14 -9.82
CA ALA A 171 -6.05 -4.23 -9.31
C ALA A 171 -6.45 -4.64 -7.88
N ILE A 172 -6.92 -3.71 -7.06
CA ILE A 172 -7.44 -3.99 -5.71
C ILE A 172 -8.72 -4.81 -5.80
N GLN A 173 -9.69 -4.39 -6.60
CA GLN A 173 -10.94 -5.13 -6.80
C GLN A 173 -10.70 -6.55 -7.34
N GLU A 174 -9.72 -6.72 -8.25
CA GLU A 174 -9.32 -8.04 -8.73
C GLU A 174 -8.73 -8.93 -7.60
N VAL A 175 -7.91 -8.34 -6.71
CA VAL A 175 -7.33 -9.05 -5.56
C VAL A 175 -8.42 -9.44 -4.56
N GLU A 176 -9.31 -8.52 -4.20
CA GLU A 176 -10.42 -8.79 -3.27
C GLU A 176 -11.37 -9.86 -3.81
N ALA A 177 -11.75 -9.77 -5.09
CA ALA A 177 -12.62 -10.76 -5.73
C ALA A 177 -11.96 -12.15 -5.83
N ARG A 178 -10.66 -12.18 -6.13
CA ARG A 178 -9.92 -13.43 -6.32
C ARG A 178 -9.65 -14.18 -5.02
N TYR A 179 -9.29 -13.46 -3.96
CA TYR A 179 -8.82 -14.07 -2.71
C TYR A 179 -9.82 -13.96 -1.55
N GLY A 180 -10.92 -13.22 -1.72
CA GLY A 180 -11.94 -13.05 -0.69
C GLY A 180 -11.44 -12.34 0.57
N MET A 181 -10.44 -11.49 0.45
CA MET A 181 -9.82 -10.76 1.56
C MET A 181 -9.85 -9.24 1.33
N PRO A 182 -10.01 -8.41 2.38
CA PRO A 182 -10.03 -6.96 2.23
C PRO A 182 -8.66 -6.40 1.88
N VAL A 183 -8.67 -5.32 1.09
CA VAL A 183 -7.51 -4.45 0.89
C VAL A 183 -7.83 -3.08 1.49
N ILE A 184 -7.07 -2.69 2.51
CA ILE A 184 -7.18 -1.38 3.15
C ILE A 184 -6.02 -0.49 2.73
N SER A 185 -6.25 0.82 2.73
CA SER A 185 -5.22 1.81 2.43
C SER A 185 -5.14 2.89 3.50
N ILE A 186 -3.97 3.51 3.64
CA ILE A 186 -3.85 4.71 4.47
C ILE A 186 -4.74 5.80 3.88
N VAL A 187 -4.63 6.03 2.55
CA VAL A 187 -5.45 7.00 1.81
C VAL A 187 -5.85 6.46 0.45
N THR A 188 -6.89 7.06 -0.12
CA THR A 188 -7.37 6.82 -1.49
C THR A 188 -7.12 8.04 -2.38
N LEU A 189 -7.19 7.88 -3.70
CA LEU A 189 -7.10 8.99 -4.65
C LEU A 189 -8.22 10.02 -4.44
N ASP A 190 -9.42 9.58 -4.05
CA ASP A 190 -10.52 10.48 -3.68
C ASP A 190 -10.17 11.39 -2.53
N GLN A 191 -9.50 10.86 -1.51
CA GLN A 191 -9.05 11.64 -0.36
C GLN A 191 -7.90 12.59 -0.73
N VAL A 192 -7.03 12.21 -1.67
CA VAL A 192 -6.02 13.12 -2.22
C VAL A 192 -6.70 14.28 -2.95
N LEU A 193 -7.72 14.02 -3.76
CA LEU A 193 -8.50 15.06 -4.44
C LEU A 193 -9.20 15.98 -3.43
N GLU A 194 -9.89 15.43 -2.43
CA GLU A 194 -10.51 16.18 -1.34
C GLU A 194 -9.51 17.11 -0.63
N TYR A 195 -8.31 16.59 -0.35
CA TYR A 195 -7.23 17.36 0.27
C TYR A 195 -6.80 18.55 -0.61
N LEU A 196 -6.60 18.33 -1.90
CA LEU A 196 -6.21 19.37 -2.84
C LEU A 196 -7.27 20.48 -2.95
N GLU A 197 -8.54 20.11 -2.91
CA GLU A 197 -9.66 21.06 -3.02
C GLU A 197 -9.87 21.89 -1.75
N THR A 198 -9.62 21.30 -0.58
CA THR A 198 -10.04 21.91 0.69
C THR A 198 -8.90 22.42 1.56
N GLN A 199 -7.71 21.85 1.48
CA GLN A 199 -6.64 22.05 2.46
C GLN A 199 -5.26 22.31 1.87
N ALA A 200 -5.03 22.01 0.58
CA ALA A 200 -3.73 22.19 -0.04
C ALA A 200 -3.33 23.69 -0.10
N SER A 201 -2.03 23.92 -0.17
CA SER A 201 -1.49 25.25 -0.45
C SER A 201 -1.89 25.75 -1.84
N ASP A 202 -1.80 27.06 -2.06
CA ASP A 202 -2.10 27.65 -3.36
C ASP A 202 -1.20 27.11 -4.49
N GLU A 203 -0.04 26.53 -4.14
CA GLU A 203 0.85 25.84 -5.08
C GLU A 203 0.24 24.54 -5.61
N HIS A 204 -0.48 23.78 -4.77
CA HIS A 204 -0.97 22.44 -5.11
C HIS A 204 -2.45 22.42 -5.56
N LYS A 205 -3.27 23.37 -5.11
CA LYS A 205 -4.69 23.46 -5.53
C LYS A 205 -4.91 23.42 -7.04
N PRO A 206 -4.06 24.04 -7.90
CA PRO A 206 -4.26 24.04 -9.35
C PRO A 206 -4.22 22.64 -9.99
N TYR A 207 -3.74 21.60 -9.31
CA TYR A 207 -3.71 20.24 -9.82
C TYR A 207 -5.03 19.47 -9.62
N ALA A 208 -5.93 19.93 -8.76
CA ALA A 208 -7.20 19.24 -8.47
C ALA A 208 -8.05 18.98 -9.73
N PRO A 209 -8.25 19.92 -10.68
CA PRO A 209 -9.01 19.67 -11.90
C PRO A 209 -8.44 18.52 -12.73
N ALA A 210 -7.12 18.48 -12.93
CA ALA A 210 -6.47 17.43 -13.72
C ALA A 210 -6.65 16.04 -13.08
N ILE A 211 -6.59 15.95 -11.75
CA ILE A 211 -6.84 14.69 -11.02
C ILE A 211 -8.31 14.28 -11.13
N ARG A 212 -9.24 15.22 -11.04
CA ARG A 212 -10.68 14.97 -11.23
C ARG A 212 -10.96 14.40 -12.60
N ASP A 213 -10.43 15.02 -13.67
CA ASP A 213 -10.59 14.57 -15.06
C ASP A 213 -9.97 13.19 -15.28
N TYR A 214 -8.79 12.97 -14.73
CA TYR A 214 -8.12 11.67 -14.79
C TYR A 214 -8.93 10.57 -14.10
N ARG A 215 -9.45 10.87 -12.89
CA ARG A 215 -10.32 9.96 -12.17
C ARG A 215 -11.63 9.67 -12.88
N ALA A 216 -12.27 10.68 -13.50
CA ALA A 216 -13.47 10.49 -14.30
C ALA A 216 -13.21 9.53 -15.49
N ARG A 217 -12.02 9.59 -16.08
CA ARG A 217 -11.65 8.77 -17.23
C ARG A 217 -11.20 7.35 -16.86
N TYR A 218 -10.41 7.21 -15.80
CA TYR A 218 -9.71 5.96 -15.45
C TYR A 218 -10.13 5.36 -14.11
N GLY A 219 -10.89 6.07 -13.32
CA GLY A 219 -11.31 5.62 -12.00
C GLY A 219 -12.30 4.48 -12.03
N VAL A 220 -12.28 3.68 -10.95
CA VAL A 220 -13.36 2.73 -10.65
C VAL A 220 -14.46 3.45 -9.87
N VAL A 221 -15.69 2.97 -10.02
CA VAL A 221 -16.79 3.38 -9.13
C VAL A 221 -16.56 2.66 -7.81
N SER A 222 -16.45 3.43 -6.71
CA SER A 222 -16.44 2.84 -5.37
C SER A 222 -17.76 2.12 -5.15
N ALA A 223 -17.69 0.87 -4.73
CA ALA A 223 -18.87 0.11 -4.38
C ALA A 223 -19.53 0.68 -3.12
#